data_536a7601f5adad0f72575299cafa94f9
#
_entry.id   536a7601f5adad0f72575299cafa94f9
#
_cell.length_a   1.000
_cell.length_b   1.000
_cell.length_c   1.000
_cell.angle_alpha   90.00
_cell.angle_beta   90.00
_cell.angle_gamma   90.00
#
_symmetry.space_group_name_H-M   'P 1'
#
loop_
_entity.id
_entity.type
_entity.pdbx_description
1 polymer ?
#
loop_
_entity_poly.entity_id
_entity_poly.type
_entity_poly.pdbx_seq_one_letter_code
_entity_poly.pdbx_strand_id
1 'polypeptide(L)'
;IWIGFGVAALAKGLERYGKLNPVIAGSVATVLCLFIPIQMAGQNWDDHDRSGRYVCRDFGSNYLESCEPNAIIFTNGDNDTFPLWYAQEVEGVRTDVRVCNTSYLQTDWYIDQMKKQAYESAPLPITWTRDQYIQGTRDAAYVFPLTKDSIDLNTALNFVRSDDPKFKKIPGINQELDYIPADKLYYKVDSVAGAKILGGKTDGMVDQMMINLAGKNALGKQELTILDMLQTNNFERPMYYAITVSPDQFVNLDGYFEQTGLAYQVVPKNANKAVNTDKMYDNVMNKFKWGGVDKPGVYIDENVMRMCKSYRMMLFNKLAEALVKEGKNDKALEVLDKCMQVLPPENVPLDYTALSTGELYYVLGQKEKAAEIFTGIADNMMRNINWYFRLNP
;
A
#
# COMPACT_ATOMS: atom_id res chain seq x y z
N ILE A 1 -15.06 -32.98 -13.43
CA ILE A 1 -15.14 -34.47 -13.46
C ILE A 1 -16.55 -34.92 -12.98
N TRP A 2 -17.01 -34.60 -11.77
CA TRP A 2 -18.31 -35.02 -11.23
C TRP A 2 -19.51 -34.57 -12.06
N ILE A 3 -19.48 -33.33 -12.58
CA ILE A 3 -20.53 -32.83 -13.50
C ILE A 3 -20.62 -33.72 -14.75
N GLY A 4 -19.48 -34.07 -15.37
CA GLY A 4 -19.43 -34.93 -16.52
C GLY A 4 -20.02 -36.35 -16.24
N PHE A 5 -19.73 -36.91 -15.09
CA PHE A 5 -20.36 -38.17 -14.66
C PHE A 5 -21.88 -38.02 -14.46
N GLY A 6 -22.34 -36.89 -13.95
CA GLY A 6 -23.77 -36.57 -13.81
C GLY A 6 -24.49 -36.54 -15.15
N VAL A 7 -23.93 -35.86 -16.16
CA VAL A 7 -24.47 -35.82 -17.52
C VAL A 7 -24.53 -37.22 -18.15
N ALA A 8 -23.44 -37.98 -18.00
CA ALA A 8 -23.39 -39.36 -18.51
C ALA A 8 -24.40 -40.29 -17.81
N ALA A 9 -24.57 -40.11 -16.50
CA ALA A 9 -25.56 -40.87 -15.73
C ALA A 9 -26.99 -40.53 -16.16
N LEU A 10 -27.28 -39.25 -16.39
CA LEU A 10 -28.57 -38.80 -16.89
C LEU A 10 -28.87 -39.38 -18.30
N ALA A 11 -27.88 -39.30 -19.22
CA ALA A 11 -28.03 -39.88 -20.56
C ALA A 11 -28.34 -41.40 -20.49
N LYS A 12 -27.55 -42.16 -19.70
CA LYS A 12 -27.77 -43.62 -19.48
C LYS A 12 -29.10 -43.90 -18.80
N GLY A 13 -29.56 -43.05 -17.89
CA GLY A 13 -30.90 -43.15 -17.29
C GLY A 13 -32.02 -43.00 -18.30
N LEU A 14 -31.89 -42.01 -19.21
CA LEU A 14 -32.85 -41.78 -20.30
C LEU A 14 -32.86 -42.95 -21.31
N GLU A 15 -31.72 -43.53 -21.62
CA GLU A 15 -31.62 -44.74 -22.43
C GLU A 15 -32.35 -45.92 -21.76
N ARG A 16 -32.04 -46.20 -20.51
CA ARG A 16 -32.48 -47.40 -19.79
C ARG A 16 -33.94 -47.34 -19.39
N TYR A 17 -34.37 -46.22 -18.84
CA TYR A 17 -35.72 -46.05 -18.28
C TYR A 17 -36.66 -45.34 -19.24
N GLY A 18 -36.17 -44.35 -20.00
CA GLY A 18 -36.93 -43.62 -21.03
C GLY A 18 -37.00 -44.35 -22.36
N LYS A 19 -36.27 -45.47 -22.51
CA LYS A 19 -36.17 -46.25 -23.76
C LYS A 19 -35.85 -45.40 -25.01
N LEU A 20 -35.11 -44.33 -24.80
CA LEU A 20 -34.62 -43.47 -25.87
C LEU A 20 -33.36 -44.08 -26.54
N ASN A 21 -33.21 -43.84 -27.85
CA ASN A 21 -31.94 -44.23 -28.45
C ASN A 21 -30.76 -43.37 -27.93
N PRO A 22 -29.51 -43.87 -27.93
CA PRO A 22 -28.37 -43.20 -27.31
C PRO A 22 -28.17 -41.76 -27.80
N VAL A 23 -28.41 -41.46 -29.07
CA VAL A 23 -28.23 -40.10 -29.61
C VAL A 23 -29.27 -39.14 -29.06
N ILE A 24 -30.53 -39.56 -29.01
CA ILE A 24 -31.61 -38.73 -28.43
C ILE A 24 -31.41 -38.55 -26.95
N ALA A 25 -31.09 -39.62 -26.22
CA ALA A 25 -30.80 -39.57 -24.78
C ALA A 25 -29.66 -38.61 -24.44
N GLY A 26 -28.54 -38.68 -25.18
CA GLY A 26 -27.41 -37.77 -25.06
C GLY A 26 -27.79 -36.32 -25.37
N SER A 27 -28.54 -36.08 -26.44
CA SER A 27 -28.98 -34.72 -26.81
C SER A 27 -29.89 -34.10 -25.73
N VAL A 28 -30.89 -34.88 -25.29
CA VAL A 28 -31.78 -34.41 -24.22
C VAL A 28 -31.02 -34.13 -22.92
N ALA A 29 -30.12 -35.03 -22.50
CA ALA A 29 -29.30 -34.81 -21.32
C ALA A 29 -28.43 -33.54 -21.44
N THR A 30 -27.84 -33.32 -22.64
CA THR A 30 -27.04 -32.13 -22.90
C THR A 30 -27.86 -30.85 -22.80
N VAL A 31 -29.02 -30.81 -23.44
CA VAL A 31 -29.93 -29.63 -23.40
C VAL A 31 -30.38 -29.33 -21.99
N LEU A 32 -30.79 -30.35 -21.22
CA LEU A 32 -31.21 -30.18 -19.82
C LEU A 32 -30.03 -29.68 -18.94
N CYS A 33 -28.84 -30.21 -19.13
CA CYS A 33 -27.69 -29.79 -18.34
C CYS A 33 -27.15 -28.41 -18.74
N LEU A 34 -27.32 -27.96 -19.98
CA LEU A 34 -26.97 -26.62 -20.43
C LEU A 34 -27.86 -25.53 -19.83
N PHE A 35 -29.05 -25.88 -19.37
CA PHE A 35 -29.93 -24.93 -18.67
C PHE A 35 -29.27 -24.34 -17.41
N ILE A 36 -28.50 -25.15 -16.68
CA ILE A 36 -27.81 -24.71 -15.45
C ILE A 36 -26.77 -23.59 -15.74
N PRO A 37 -25.78 -23.77 -16.63
CA PRO A 37 -24.83 -22.70 -16.91
C PRO A 37 -25.48 -21.48 -17.57
N ILE A 38 -26.54 -21.65 -18.36
CA ILE A 38 -27.28 -20.52 -18.94
C ILE A 38 -27.97 -19.72 -17.83
N GLN A 39 -28.64 -20.40 -16.90
CA GLN A 39 -29.27 -19.74 -15.76
C GLN A 39 -28.23 -19.03 -14.88
N MET A 40 -27.09 -19.70 -14.59
CA MET A 40 -26.00 -19.11 -13.83
C MET A 40 -25.43 -17.87 -14.53
N ALA A 41 -25.22 -17.94 -15.85
CA ALA A 41 -24.76 -16.80 -16.61
C ALA A 41 -25.74 -15.62 -16.54
N GLY A 42 -27.04 -15.90 -16.68
CA GLY A 42 -28.07 -14.85 -16.61
C GLY A 42 -28.23 -14.21 -15.24
N GLN A 43 -28.03 -14.99 -14.15
CA GLN A 43 -28.16 -14.48 -12.78
C GLN A 43 -26.92 -13.79 -12.21
N ASN A 44 -25.75 -14.14 -12.74
CA ASN A 44 -24.49 -13.62 -12.21
C ASN A 44 -23.73 -12.73 -13.21
N TRP A 45 -24.38 -12.35 -14.33
CA TRP A 45 -23.72 -11.57 -15.37
C TRP A 45 -23.23 -10.21 -14.85
N ASP A 46 -24.08 -9.50 -14.12
CA ASP A 46 -23.82 -8.21 -13.51
C ASP A 46 -22.69 -8.28 -12.46
N ASP A 47 -22.69 -9.32 -11.63
CA ASP A 47 -21.64 -9.55 -10.63
C ASP A 47 -20.25 -9.84 -11.26
N HIS A 48 -20.25 -10.33 -12.50
CA HIS A 48 -19.03 -10.71 -13.22
C HIS A 48 -18.64 -9.71 -14.31
N ASP A 49 -19.48 -8.72 -14.60
CA ASP A 49 -19.12 -7.64 -15.53
C ASP A 49 -18.00 -6.79 -14.93
N ARG A 50 -16.88 -6.72 -15.65
CA ARG A 50 -15.71 -5.92 -15.29
C ARG A 50 -15.48 -4.78 -16.27
N SER A 51 -16.44 -4.51 -17.16
CA SER A 51 -16.35 -3.41 -18.11
C SER A 51 -16.27 -2.06 -17.41
N GLY A 52 -15.37 -1.21 -17.87
CA GLY A 52 -15.15 0.12 -17.28
C GLY A 52 -14.43 0.13 -15.93
N ARG A 53 -14.06 -1.02 -15.36
CA ARG A 53 -13.41 -1.16 -14.07
C ARG A 53 -11.88 -1.16 -14.22
N TYR A 54 -11.26 -0.01 -14.00
CA TYR A 54 -9.81 0.19 -14.13
C TYR A 54 -9.12 0.51 -12.78
N VAL A 55 -9.74 0.13 -11.66
CA VAL A 55 -9.28 0.49 -10.31
C VAL A 55 -7.85 0.03 -10.05
N CYS A 56 -7.51 -1.23 -10.39
CA CYS A 56 -6.17 -1.77 -10.20
C CYS A 56 -5.11 -0.94 -10.92
N ARG A 57 -5.35 -0.62 -12.20
CA ARG A 57 -4.45 0.21 -13.03
C ARG A 57 -4.28 1.61 -12.45
N ASP A 58 -5.40 2.28 -12.20
CA ASP A 58 -5.39 3.70 -11.85
C ASP A 58 -4.85 3.93 -10.44
N PHE A 59 -5.21 3.08 -9.47
CA PHE A 59 -4.69 3.22 -8.11
C PHE A 59 -3.22 2.79 -8.01
N GLY A 60 -2.80 1.74 -8.74
CA GLY A 60 -1.38 1.42 -8.89
C GLY A 60 -0.59 2.60 -9.46
N SER A 61 -1.12 3.23 -10.51
CA SER A 61 -0.54 4.44 -11.09
C SER A 61 -0.49 5.59 -10.09
N ASN A 62 -1.53 5.81 -9.27
CA ASN A 62 -1.58 6.88 -8.29
C ASN A 62 -0.52 6.73 -7.18
N TYR A 63 -0.17 5.51 -6.79
CA TYR A 63 0.98 5.27 -5.89
C TYR A 63 2.29 5.74 -6.52
N LEU A 64 2.52 5.36 -7.78
CA LEU A 64 3.73 5.75 -8.51
C LEU A 64 3.80 7.26 -8.76
N GLU A 65 2.65 7.90 -9.07
CA GLU A 65 2.54 9.36 -9.24
C GLU A 65 2.70 10.13 -7.94
N SER A 66 2.51 9.48 -6.78
CA SER A 66 2.80 10.08 -5.47
C SER A 66 4.28 10.28 -5.22
N CYS A 67 5.15 9.66 -6.04
CA CYS A 67 6.58 9.65 -5.87
C CYS A 67 7.27 10.66 -6.79
N GLU A 68 8.34 11.28 -6.28
CA GLU A 68 9.27 12.08 -7.08
C GLU A 68 9.97 11.21 -8.14
N PRO A 69 10.55 11.82 -9.19
CA PRO A 69 11.32 11.07 -10.18
C PRO A 69 12.45 10.22 -9.58
N ASN A 70 12.66 9.04 -10.17
CA ASN A 70 13.69 8.09 -9.79
C ASN A 70 13.61 7.59 -8.33
N ALA A 71 12.44 7.64 -7.73
CA ALA A 71 12.21 7.24 -6.34
C ALA A 71 12.34 5.72 -6.11
N ILE A 72 12.48 5.37 -4.83
CA ILE A 72 12.31 4.01 -4.31
C ILE A 72 11.03 4.01 -3.49
N ILE A 73 10.07 3.14 -3.81
CA ILE A 73 8.85 2.98 -3.01
C ILE A 73 8.81 1.59 -2.36
N PHE A 74 8.77 1.56 -1.04
CA PHE A 74 8.56 0.34 -0.27
C PHE A 74 7.08 0.01 -0.20
N THR A 75 6.75 -1.24 -0.56
CA THR A 75 5.42 -1.83 -0.46
C THR A 75 5.49 -3.09 0.41
N ASN A 76 4.34 -3.59 0.88
CA ASN A 76 4.31 -4.80 1.70
C ASN A 76 3.10 -5.67 1.36
N GLY A 77 3.38 -6.89 0.87
CA GLY A 77 2.35 -7.83 0.44
C GLY A 77 1.88 -7.60 -1.01
N ASP A 78 0.92 -8.40 -1.43
CA ASP A 78 0.51 -8.51 -2.84
C ASP A 78 -0.38 -7.34 -3.28
N ASN A 79 -1.29 -6.91 -2.40
CA ASN A 79 -2.35 -5.95 -2.74
C ASN A 79 -1.83 -4.56 -3.07
N ASP A 80 -0.71 -4.14 -2.49
CA ASP A 80 -0.08 -2.85 -2.75
C ASP A 80 1.15 -2.95 -3.67
N THR A 81 1.61 -4.18 -4.01
CA THR A 81 2.74 -4.40 -4.89
C THR A 81 2.31 -4.73 -6.32
N PHE A 82 1.41 -5.70 -6.51
CA PHE A 82 1.04 -6.18 -7.84
C PHE A 82 0.34 -5.14 -8.71
N PRO A 83 -0.52 -4.25 -8.18
CA PRO A 83 -1.04 -3.14 -8.97
C PRO A 83 0.05 -2.19 -9.50
N LEU A 84 1.11 -1.95 -8.73
CA LEU A 84 2.22 -1.11 -9.14
C LEU A 84 3.05 -1.80 -10.24
N TRP A 85 3.34 -3.10 -10.06
CA TRP A 85 4.01 -3.87 -11.11
C TRP A 85 3.17 -3.93 -12.39
N TYR A 86 1.86 -4.16 -12.29
CA TYR A 86 0.98 -4.10 -13.46
C TYR A 86 1.06 -2.74 -14.16
N ALA A 87 1.00 -1.64 -13.41
CA ALA A 87 1.10 -0.30 -13.97
C ALA A 87 2.44 -0.05 -14.67
N GLN A 88 3.55 -0.59 -14.15
CA GLN A 88 4.87 -0.47 -14.76
C GLN A 88 5.06 -1.42 -15.94
N GLU A 89 4.79 -2.72 -15.76
CA GLU A 89 5.11 -3.76 -16.75
C GLU A 89 4.16 -3.77 -17.96
N VAL A 90 2.90 -3.40 -17.75
CA VAL A 90 1.86 -3.47 -18.80
C VAL A 90 1.53 -2.10 -19.36
N GLU A 91 1.43 -1.08 -18.50
CA GLU A 91 1.00 0.26 -18.90
C GLU A 91 2.19 1.22 -19.12
N GLY A 92 3.41 0.83 -18.73
CA GLY A 92 4.61 1.66 -18.84
C GLY A 92 4.61 2.91 -17.97
N VAL A 93 3.87 2.90 -16.86
CA VAL A 93 3.71 4.05 -15.97
C VAL A 93 4.88 4.14 -14.99
N ARG A 94 5.59 5.26 -14.97
CA ARG A 94 6.63 5.58 -14.00
C ARG A 94 7.65 4.46 -13.77
N THR A 95 8.20 3.92 -14.85
CA THR A 95 9.25 2.89 -14.87
C THR A 95 10.60 3.40 -14.31
N ASP A 96 10.70 4.71 -14.05
CA ASP A 96 11.77 5.34 -13.29
C ASP A 96 11.72 5.03 -11.78
N VAL A 97 10.52 4.75 -11.22
CA VAL A 97 10.33 4.45 -9.80
C VAL A 97 10.62 2.98 -9.51
N ARG A 98 11.43 2.69 -8.50
CA ARG A 98 11.70 1.30 -8.10
C ARG A 98 10.71 0.83 -7.03
N VAL A 99 9.84 -0.09 -7.42
CA VAL A 99 8.96 -0.78 -6.46
C VAL A 99 9.75 -1.85 -5.73
N CYS A 100 9.79 -1.78 -4.41
CA CYS A 100 10.56 -2.66 -3.54
C CYS A 100 9.64 -3.27 -2.47
N ASN A 101 9.30 -4.56 -2.64
CA ASN A 101 8.45 -5.28 -1.69
C ASN A 101 9.27 -5.70 -0.46
N THR A 102 8.89 -5.21 0.72
CA THR A 102 9.61 -5.46 1.98
C THR A 102 9.55 -6.93 2.40
N SER A 103 8.44 -7.64 2.13
CA SER A 103 8.34 -9.07 2.44
C SER A 103 9.32 -9.90 1.62
N TYR A 104 9.52 -9.55 0.35
CA TYR A 104 10.47 -10.26 -0.52
C TYR A 104 11.94 -9.89 -0.24
N LEU A 105 12.21 -8.72 0.35
CA LEU A 105 13.57 -8.38 0.80
C LEU A 105 14.14 -9.31 1.88
N GLN A 106 13.33 -10.21 2.44
CA GLN A 106 13.82 -11.29 3.30
C GLN A 106 14.51 -12.40 2.52
N THR A 107 14.39 -12.41 1.18
CA THR A 107 14.92 -13.46 0.31
C THR A 107 16.11 -12.98 -0.50
N ASP A 108 17.13 -13.82 -0.63
CA ASP A 108 18.35 -13.50 -1.35
C ASP A 108 18.11 -13.25 -2.85
N TRP A 109 17.25 -14.05 -3.49
CA TRP A 109 16.93 -13.89 -4.91
C TRP A 109 16.32 -12.52 -5.24
N TYR A 110 15.50 -11.98 -4.34
CA TYR A 110 14.88 -10.68 -4.55
C TYR A 110 15.88 -9.53 -4.34
N ILE A 111 16.77 -9.65 -3.34
CA ILE A 111 17.88 -8.72 -3.15
C ILE A 111 18.77 -8.71 -4.40
N ASP A 112 19.08 -9.90 -4.97
CA ASP A 112 19.82 -10.00 -6.24
C ASP A 112 19.15 -9.26 -7.39
N GLN A 113 17.80 -9.29 -7.46
CA GLN A 113 17.05 -8.53 -8.47
C GLN A 113 17.10 -7.03 -8.20
N MET A 114 16.95 -6.60 -6.94
CA MET A 114 16.99 -5.19 -6.57
C MET A 114 18.36 -4.55 -6.84
N LYS A 115 19.42 -5.33 -6.85
CA LYS A 115 20.79 -4.91 -7.20
C LYS A 115 21.05 -4.82 -8.71
N LYS A 116 20.03 -5.03 -9.55
CA LYS A 116 20.11 -4.88 -11.01
C LYS A 116 19.28 -3.69 -11.46
N GLN A 117 19.68 -3.10 -12.58
CA GLN A 117 18.85 -2.10 -13.26
C GLN A 117 17.55 -2.72 -13.73
N ALA A 118 16.45 -1.96 -13.64
CA ALA A 118 15.15 -2.32 -14.24
C ALA A 118 14.60 -1.06 -14.90
N TYR A 119 14.38 -1.14 -16.21
CA TYR A 119 13.97 0.01 -17.03
C TYR A 119 14.89 1.22 -16.81
N GLU A 120 14.36 2.40 -16.53
CA GLU A 120 15.12 3.61 -16.22
C GLU A 120 15.60 3.66 -14.76
N SER A 121 15.10 2.74 -13.90
CA SER A 121 15.50 2.71 -12.50
C SER A 121 16.85 2.03 -12.30
N ALA A 122 17.81 2.77 -11.77
CA ALA A 122 19.12 2.25 -11.39
C ALA A 122 19.02 1.13 -10.32
N PRO A 123 20.06 0.28 -10.18
CA PRO A 123 20.16 -0.65 -9.06
C PRO A 123 19.90 0.04 -7.71
N LEU A 124 19.24 -0.66 -6.78
CA LEU A 124 19.10 -0.13 -5.42
C LEU A 124 20.47 -0.06 -4.72
N PRO A 125 20.68 0.95 -3.88
CA PRO A 125 21.95 1.18 -3.20
C PRO A 125 22.17 0.21 -2.04
N ILE A 126 22.25 -1.09 -2.34
CA ILE A 126 22.49 -2.18 -1.38
C ILE A 126 23.96 -2.56 -1.47
N THR A 127 24.70 -2.31 -0.40
CA THR A 127 26.17 -2.53 -0.36
C THR A 127 26.58 -3.92 0.09
N TRP A 128 25.67 -4.66 0.71
CA TRP A 128 25.93 -6.01 1.18
C TRP A 128 26.30 -6.95 0.03
N THR A 129 27.30 -7.80 0.24
CA THR A 129 27.69 -8.86 -0.72
C THR A 129 26.70 -10.02 -0.62
N ARG A 130 26.64 -10.85 -1.68
CA ARG A 130 25.73 -12.00 -1.69
C ARG A 130 25.95 -12.95 -0.49
N ASP A 131 27.18 -13.20 -0.11
CA ASP A 131 27.52 -14.06 1.03
C ASP A 131 27.05 -13.49 2.36
N GLN A 132 26.80 -12.19 2.42
CA GLN A 132 26.30 -11.51 3.63
C GLN A 132 24.78 -11.58 3.79
N TYR A 133 24.02 -11.84 2.70
CA TYR A 133 22.55 -11.91 2.75
C TYR A 133 21.96 -13.22 2.20
N ILE A 134 22.76 -14.17 1.76
CA ILE A 134 22.27 -15.47 1.33
C ILE A 134 21.41 -16.11 2.43
N GLN A 135 20.43 -16.92 2.05
CA GLN A 135 19.56 -17.61 3.00
C GLN A 135 20.35 -18.33 4.10
N GLY A 136 19.96 -18.16 5.33
CA GLY A 136 20.66 -18.69 6.51
C GLY A 136 21.79 -17.80 7.02
N THR A 137 22.06 -16.65 6.36
CA THR A 137 23.06 -15.66 6.79
C THR A 137 22.36 -14.34 7.09
N ARG A 138 22.48 -13.86 8.31
CA ARG A 138 21.85 -12.60 8.77
C ARG A 138 20.36 -12.50 8.44
N ASP A 139 19.64 -13.62 8.58
CA ASP A 139 18.19 -13.61 8.44
C ASP A 139 17.53 -12.73 9.51
N ALA A 140 18.21 -12.59 10.65
CA ALA A 140 17.91 -11.61 11.69
C ALA A 140 19.18 -11.18 12.43
N ALA A 141 19.24 -9.93 12.90
CA ALA A 141 20.22 -9.45 13.85
C ALA A 141 19.51 -9.04 15.13
N TYR A 142 19.92 -9.64 16.28
CA TYR A 142 19.30 -9.36 17.55
C TYR A 142 19.66 -7.96 18.06
N VAL A 143 18.73 -7.25 18.68
CA VAL A 143 19.01 -5.99 19.34
C VAL A 143 19.44 -6.32 20.78
N PHE A 144 20.74 -6.19 21.04
CA PHE A 144 21.34 -6.48 22.35
C PHE A 144 22.19 -5.28 22.81
N PRO A 145 21.61 -4.29 23.52
CA PRO A 145 22.30 -3.08 23.90
C PRO A 145 23.45 -3.34 24.86
N LEU A 146 24.68 -3.10 24.44
CA LEU A 146 25.87 -3.10 25.28
C LEU A 146 26.19 -1.69 25.81
N THR A 147 25.58 -0.67 25.23
CA THR A 147 25.70 0.73 25.64
C THR A 147 24.33 1.40 25.67
N LYS A 148 24.22 2.47 26.48
CA LYS A 148 23.06 3.36 26.51
C LYS A 148 23.17 4.51 25.50
N ASP A 149 24.37 4.72 24.95
CA ASP A 149 24.63 5.77 23.97
C ASP A 149 24.10 5.36 22.59
N SER A 150 23.76 6.35 21.78
CA SER A 150 23.41 6.12 20.39
C SER A 150 24.67 5.84 19.57
N ILE A 151 24.57 4.90 18.62
CA ILE A 151 25.66 4.51 17.72
C ILE A 151 25.32 5.01 16.30
N ASP A 152 26.35 5.46 15.59
CA ASP A 152 26.23 5.79 14.18
C ASP A 152 25.74 4.58 13.36
N LEU A 153 24.76 4.82 12.46
CA LEU A 153 24.12 3.77 11.67
C LEU A 153 25.14 2.97 10.84
N ASN A 154 26.09 3.66 10.20
CA ASN A 154 27.12 2.98 9.41
C ASN A 154 28.00 2.07 10.29
N THR A 155 28.34 2.53 11.50
CA THR A 155 29.08 1.74 12.48
C THR A 155 28.30 0.49 12.91
N ALA A 156 27.02 0.62 13.19
CA ALA A 156 26.16 -0.50 13.54
C ALA A 156 26.02 -1.52 12.40
N LEU A 157 25.82 -1.05 11.17
CA LEU A 157 25.72 -1.91 9.98
C LEU A 157 27.04 -2.63 9.71
N ASN A 158 28.18 -1.97 9.83
CA ASN A 158 29.49 -2.59 9.68
C ASN A 158 29.77 -3.64 10.76
N PHE A 159 29.29 -3.40 11.98
CA PHE A 159 29.35 -4.37 13.07
C PHE A 159 28.58 -5.66 12.72
N VAL A 160 27.31 -5.55 12.29
CA VAL A 160 26.49 -6.70 11.89
C VAL A 160 27.08 -7.40 10.64
N ARG A 161 27.67 -6.62 9.73
CA ARG A 161 28.22 -7.10 8.46
C ARG A 161 29.51 -7.92 8.62
N SER A 162 30.19 -7.76 9.77
CA SER A 162 31.48 -8.44 10.03
C SER A 162 31.30 -9.94 10.27
N ASP A 163 32.18 -10.73 9.63
CA ASP A 163 32.25 -12.18 9.86
C ASP A 163 33.27 -12.56 10.93
N ASP A 164 33.96 -11.57 11.55
CA ASP A 164 34.89 -11.81 12.65
C ASP A 164 34.11 -12.30 13.90
N PRO A 165 34.43 -13.50 14.42
CA PRO A 165 33.71 -14.09 15.57
C PRO A 165 33.62 -13.19 16.81
N LYS A 166 34.55 -12.23 16.98
CA LYS A 166 34.49 -11.28 18.12
C LYS A 166 33.26 -10.36 18.06
N PHE A 167 32.70 -10.06 16.86
CA PHE A 167 31.50 -9.27 16.68
C PHE A 167 30.21 -10.10 16.73
N LYS A 168 30.32 -11.43 16.91
CA LYS A 168 29.19 -12.36 17.02
C LYS A 168 28.98 -12.90 18.44
N LYS A 169 29.87 -12.55 19.35
CA LYS A 169 29.80 -13.00 20.75
C LYS A 169 29.07 -12.01 21.63
N ILE A 170 27.90 -12.41 22.10
CA ILE A 170 27.12 -11.63 23.07
C ILE A 170 27.54 -12.08 24.49
N PRO A 171 27.87 -11.15 25.40
CA PRO A 171 28.20 -11.48 26.78
C PRO A 171 27.12 -12.32 27.46
N GLY A 172 27.51 -13.46 28.02
CA GLY A 172 26.57 -14.39 28.69
C GLY A 172 25.82 -15.36 27.78
N ILE A 173 26.05 -15.32 26.47
CA ILE A 173 25.46 -16.25 25.50
C ILE A 173 26.58 -17.10 24.87
N ASN A 174 26.44 -18.42 24.94
CA ASN A 174 27.44 -19.39 24.42
C ASN A 174 27.23 -19.69 22.91
N GLN A 175 26.53 -18.82 22.20
CA GLN A 175 26.25 -18.97 20.76
C GLN A 175 26.72 -17.75 20.02
N GLU A 176 27.28 -17.94 18.83
CA GLU A 176 27.58 -16.83 17.91
C GLU A 176 26.29 -16.39 17.21
N LEU A 177 25.95 -15.12 17.34
CA LEU A 177 24.73 -14.52 16.81
C LEU A 177 25.05 -13.19 16.13
N ASP A 178 24.34 -12.89 15.05
CA ASP A 178 24.35 -11.52 14.52
C ASP A 178 23.53 -10.61 15.43
N TYR A 179 24.12 -9.48 15.86
CA TYR A 179 23.42 -8.55 16.76
C TYR A 179 23.86 -7.11 16.56
N ILE A 180 22.99 -6.19 17.01
CA ILE A 180 23.22 -4.75 17.04
C ILE A 180 23.51 -4.37 18.49
N PRO A 181 24.68 -3.76 18.79
CA PRO A 181 25.13 -3.52 20.17
C PRO A 181 24.50 -2.28 20.82
N ALA A 182 23.46 -1.69 20.25
CA ALA A 182 22.72 -0.55 20.79
C ALA A 182 21.24 -0.61 20.37
N ASP A 183 20.36 -0.04 21.17
CA ASP A 183 18.95 0.15 20.90
C ASP A 183 18.63 1.55 20.31
N LYS A 184 19.64 2.40 20.16
CA LYS A 184 19.52 3.74 19.57
C LYS A 184 20.58 3.91 18.51
N LEU A 185 20.13 4.12 17.27
CA LEU A 185 21.00 4.42 16.15
C LEU A 185 20.74 5.85 15.69
N TYR A 186 21.75 6.48 15.10
CA TYR A 186 21.54 7.75 14.40
C TYR A 186 22.15 7.69 13.00
N TYR A 187 21.42 8.28 12.06
CA TYR A 187 21.89 8.52 10.70
C TYR A 187 22.25 10.00 10.56
N LYS A 188 23.51 10.28 10.23
CA LYS A 188 24.01 11.65 10.04
C LYS A 188 23.56 12.16 8.67
N VAL A 189 22.80 13.25 8.65
CA VAL A 189 22.28 13.87 7.42
C VAL A 189 23.36 14.71 6.77
N ASP A 190 23.58 14.48 5.48
CA ASP A 190 24.35 15.41 4.65
C ASP A 190 23.51 16.66 4.39
N SER A 191 24.01 17.84 4.73
CA SER A 191 23.24 19.09 4.67
C SER A 191 22.84 19.48 3.24
N VAL A 192 23.66 19.17 2.25
CA VAL A 192 23.38 19.49 0.84
C VAL A 192 22.34 18.53 0.28
N ALA A 193 22.50 17.23 0.51
CA ALA A 193 21.54 16.23 0.09
C ALA A 193 20.19 16.39 0.81
N GLY A 194 20.22 16.68 2.12
CA GLY A 194 19.02 16.98 2.90
C GLY A 194 18.27 18.22 2.40
N ALA A 195 18.96 19.29 2.10
CA ALA A 195 18.36 20.49 1.50
C ALA A 195 17.74 20.20 0.12
N LYS A 196 18.41 19.41 -0.71
CA LYS A 196 17.93 19.01 -2.03
C LYS A 196 16.60 18.24 -1.94
N ILE A 197 16.51 17.22 -1.07
CA ILE A 197 15.30 16.41 -0.92
C ILE A 197 14.12 17.23 -0.36
N LEU A 198 14.40 18.27 0.42
CA LEU A 198 13.43 19.22 0.93
C LEU A 198 13.05 20.35 -0.07
N GLY A 199 13.55 20.27 -1.31
CA GLY A 199 13.30 21.31 -2.33
C GLY A 199 13.86 22.69 -1.96
N GLY A 200 14.95 22.75 -1.20
CA GLY A 200 15.58 23.98 -0.71
C GLY A 200 14.92 24.58 0.55
N LYS A 201 13.81 24.01 1.04
CA LYS A 201 13.14 24.46 2.28
C LYS A 201 13.77 23.77 3.49
N THR A 202 14.81 24.35 4.05
CA THR A 202 15.61 23.74 5.14
C THR A 202 15.04 23.96 6.54
N ASP A 203 13.93 24.65 6.67
CA ASP A 203 13.29 24.88 7.97
C ASP A 203 12.88 23.57 8.63
N GLY A 204 13.37 23.35 9.86
CA GLY A 204 13.16 22.11 10.60
C GLY A 204 13.98 20.91 10.14
N MET A 205 14.95 21.10 9.21
CA MET A 205 15.90 20.05 8.84
C MET A 205 16.73 19.69 10.07
N VAL A 206 16.95 18.39 10.27
CA VAL A 206 17.76 17.83 11.37
C VAL A 206 19.14 17.44 10.85
N ASP A 207 20.15 17.58 11.71
CA ASP A 207 21.52 17.11 11.40
C ASP A 207 21.65 15.59 11.54
N GLN A 208 20.74 14.98 12.31
CA GLN A 208 20.73 13.54 12.58
C GLN A 208 19.29 13.04 12.65
N MET A 209 19.03 11.89 12.00
CA MET A 209 17.81 11.13 12.16
C MET A 209 18.03 10.03 13.18
N MET A 210 17.21 10.01 14.24
CA MET A 210 17.30 9.01 15.29
C MET A 210 16.43 7.80 14.94
N ILE A 211 16.99 6.61 15.06
CA ILE A 211 16.30 5.33 14.85
C ILE A 211 16.28 4.60 16.18
N ASN A 212 15.14 4.61 16.85
CA ASN A 212 14.98 4.00 18.16
C ASN A 212 14.51 2.55 18.02
N LEU A 213 15.36 1.59 18.39
CA LEU A 213 15.09 0.16 18.35
C LEU A 213 14.65 -0.38 19.72
N ALA A 214 14.45 0.47 20.73
CA ALA A 214 14.01 0.04 22.06
C ALA A 214 12.69 -0.73 21.98
N GLY A 215 12.66 -1.92 22.58
CA GLY A 215 11.51 -2.82 22.53
C GLY A 215 11.47 -3.77 21.33
N LYS A 216 12.34 -3.61 20.32
CA LYS A 216 12.55 -4.62 19.28
C LYS A 216 13.53 -5.68 19.77
N ASN A 217 13.20 -6.95 19.56
CA ASN A 217 14.09 -8.07 19.90
C ASN A 217 15.16 -8.30 18.82
N ALA A 218 14.81 -8.07 17.56
CA ALA A 218 15.70 -8.24 16.41
C ALA A 218 15.23 -7.38 15.23
N LEU A 219 16.13 -7.12 14.30
CA LEU A 219 15.81 -6.65 12.94
C LEU A 219 15.94 -7.81 11.97
N GLY A 220 14.93 -8.00 11.12
CA GLY A 220 14.99 -8.96 10.03
C GLY A 220 15.89 -8.49 8.87
N LYS A 221 16.22 -9.39 7.97
CA LYS A 221 17.05 -9.11 6.78
C LYS A 221 16.52 -7.93 5.97
N GLN A 222 15.20 -7.82 5.80
CA GLN A 222 14.56 -6.70 5.11
C GLN A 222 14.82 -5.36 5.79
N GLU A 223 14.73 -5.32 7.12
CA GLU A 223 14.98 -4.09 7.89
C GLU A 223 16.46 -3.68 7.82
N LEU A 224 17.37 -4.64 7.92
CA LEU A 224 18.81 -4.42 7.75
C LEU A 224 19.13 -3.88 6.35
N THR A 225 18.49 -4.43 5.31
CA THR A 225 18.66 -3.99 3.92
C THR A 225 18.11 -2.59 3.71
N ILE A 226 16.97 -2.24 4.31
CA ILE A 226 16.41 -0.88 4.25
C ILE A 226 17.34 0.13 4.94
N LEU A 227 17.90 -0.23 6.09
CA LEU A 227 18.87 0.62 6.79
C LEU A 227 20.17 0.80 5.98
N ASP A 228 20.64 -0.25 5.30
CA ASP A 228 21.79 -0.16 4.39
C ASP A 228 21.48 0.77 3.21
N MET A 229 20.29 0.64 2.62
CA MET A 229 19.84 1.57 1.57
C MET A 229 19.75 3.01 2.07
N LEU A 230 19.19 3.26 3.25
CA LEU A 230 19.11 4.60 3.83
C LEU A 230 20.53 5.21 3.99
N GLN A 231 21.44 4.44 4.57
CA GLN A 231 22.83 4.87 4.81
C GLN A 231 23.56 5.17 3.50
N THR A 232 23.39 4.32 2.49
CA THR A 232 24.13 4.41 1.23
C THR A 232 23.52 5.41 0.26
N ASN A 233 22.19 5.49 0.24
CA ASN A 233 21.44 6.39 -0.64
C ASN A 233 21.70 7.87 -0.36
N ASN A 234 21.96 8.23 0.88
CA ASN A 234 22.26 9.60 1.30
C ASN A 234 21.34 10.66 0.65
N PHE A 235 20.04 10.37 0.56
CA PHE A 235 19.00 11.18 -0.09
C PHE A 235 19.26 11.51 -1.58
N GLU A 236 20.12 10.78 -2.28
CA GLU A 236 20.31 10.95 -3.74
C GLU A 236 19.03 10.58 -4.50
N ARG A 237 18.36 9.50 -4.08
CA ARG A 237 17.06 9.07 -4.56
C ARG A 237 16.01 9.25 -3.47
N PRO A 238 14.82 9.81 -3.79
CA PRO A 238 13.74 9.88 -2.81
C PRO A 238 13.29 8.48 -2.38
N MET A 239 13.13 8.26 -1.08
CA MET A 239 12.64 7.01 -0.51
C MET A 239 11.22 7.20 0.03
N TYR A 240 10.33 6.27 -0.28
CA TYR A 240 8.93 6.32 0.08
C TYR A 240 8.45 5.01 0.70
N TYR A 241 7.44 5.10 1.54
CA TYR A 241 6.64 3.97 1.98
C TYR A 241 5.20 4.16 1.49
N ALA A 242 4.61 3.12 0.89
CA ALA A 242 3.18 3.14 0.57
C ALA A 242 2.36 3.30 1.86
N ILE A 243 1.25 4.05 1.81
CA ILE A 243 0.43 4.30 3.02
C ILE A 243 -0.19 3.03 3.61
N THR A 244 -0.22 1.94 2.85
CA THR A 244 -0.69 0.61 3.24
C THR A 244 0.33 -0.23 3.98
N VAL A 245 1.60 0.17 3.98
CA VAL A 245 2.66 -0.52 4.72
C VAL A 245 2.40 -0.39 6.22
N SER A 246 2.44 -1.51 6.91
CA SER A 246 2.22 -1.58 8.36
C SER A 246 3.34 -0.88 9.14
N PRO A 247 3.03 -0.19 10.26
CA PRO A 247 4.01 0.57 11.05
C PRO A 247 5.20 -0.24 11.56
N ASP A 248 5.04 -1.54 11.79
CA ASP A 248 6.12 -2.44 12.20
C ASP A 248 7.22 -2.57 11.13
N GLN A 249 6.90 -2.30 9.85
CA GLN A 249 7.83 -2.33 8.73
C GLN A 249 8.56 -1.00 8.48
N PHE A 250 8.23 0.06 9.21
CA PHE A 250 8.82 1.41 9.00
C PHE A 250 10.24 1.56 9.53
N VAL A 251 10.78 0.55 10.18
CA VAL A 251 12.11 0.59 10.81
C VAL A 251 12.25 1.79 11.77
N ASN A 252 11.13 2.20 12.38
CA ASN A 252 11.01 3.36 13.26
C ASN A 252 11.43 4.71 12.61
N LEU A 253 11.23 4.82 11.28
CA LEU A 253 11.47 6.06 10.52
C LEU A 253 10.22 6.95 10.41
N ASP A 254 9.09 6.54 10.94
CA ASP A 254 7.80 7.21 10.76
C ASP A 254 7.71 8.65 11.32
N GLY A 255 8.57 9.00 12.27
CA GLY A 255 8.78 10.39 12.70
C GLY A 255 9.29 11.32 11.59
N TYR A 256 9.94 10.77 10.57
CA TYR A 256 10.52 11.48 9.43
C TYR A 256 9.71 11.33 8.15
N PHE A 257 8.45 10.91 8.25
CA PHE A 257 7.56 10.74 7.12
C PHE A 257 6.77 12.00 6.81
N GLU A 258 6.75 12.39 5.52
CA GLU A 258 5.90 13.43 4.97
C GLU A 258 4.98 12.83 3.90
N GLN A 259 3.66 13.02 4.02
CA GLN A 259 2.70 12.45 3.07
C GLN A 259 2.59 13.30 1.82
N THR A 260 2.73 12.68 0.64
CA THR A 260 2.67 13.36 -0.67
C THR A 260 1.53 12.87 -1.56
N GLY A 261 0.74 11.93 -1.08
CA GLY A 261 -0.38 11.28 -1.78
C GLY A 261 -0.66 9.94 -1.13
N LEU A 262 -0.54 8.86 -1.90
CA LEU A 262 -0.64 7.48 -1.41
C LEU A 262 0.68 6.93 -0.87
N ALA A 263 1.66 7.80 -0.63
CA ALA A 263 2.97 7.42 -0.11
C ALA A 263 3.50 8.44 0.90
N TYR A 264 4.32 7.96 1.82
CA TYR A 264 5.09 8.74 2.78
C TYR A 264 6.53 8.88 2.28
N GLN A 265 6.99 10.08 2.02
CA GLN A 265 8.38 10.39 1.72
C GLN A 265 9.20 10.39 3.01
N VAL A 266 10.35 9.74 3.00
CA VAL A 266 11.36 9.86 4.07
C VAL A 266 12.10 11.18 3.87
N VAL A 267 12.01 12.07 4.85
CA VAL A 267 12.60 13.41 4.79
C VAL A 267 13.44 13.68 6.04
N PRO A 268 14.55 14.44 5.93
CA PRO A 268 15.42 14.74 7.07
C PRO A 268 14.85 15.87 7.97
N LYS A 269 13.61 15.71 8.40
CA LYS A 269 12.93 16.59 9.36
C LYS A 269 11.90 15.80 10.17
N ASN A 270 11.59 16.25 11.39
CA ASN A 270 10.55 15.64 12.23
C ASN A 270 9.14 15.96 11.68
N ALA A 271 8.77 15.29 10.59
CA ALA A 271 7.52 15.54 9.88
C ALA A 271 6.31 14.81 10.48
N ASN A 272 6.51 13.70 11.20
CA ASN A 272 5.46 12.95 11.90
C ASN A 272 4.22 12.65 11.02
N LYS A 273 4.43 12.25 9.76
CA LYS A 273 3.39 11.99 8.76
C LYS A 273 2.53 13.22 8.43
N ALA A 274 3.08 14.42 8.60
CA ALA A 274 2.42 15.65 8.13
C ALA A 274 2.20 15.61 6.61
N VAL A 275 1.20 16.32 6.15
CA VAL A 275 0.88 16.42 4.72
C VAL A 275 1.75 17.50 4.07
N ASN A 276 2.43 17.14 2.98
CA ASN A 276 2.95 18.15 2.05
C ASN A 276 1.79 18.63 1.17
N THR A 277 1.16 19.73 1.57
CA THR A 277 -0.07 20.23 0.94
C THR A 277 0.11 20.56 -0.53
N ASP A 278 1.27 21.12 -0.92
CA ASP A 278 1.52 21.52 -2.31
C ASP A 278 1.66 20.27 -3.22
N LYS A 279 2.48 19.28 -2.82
CA LYS A 279 2.67 18.05 -3.59
C LYS A 279 1.40 17.20 -3.62
N MET A 280 0.77 17.01 -2.47
CA MET A 280 -0.41 16.15 -2.36
C MET A 280 -1.61 16.76 -3.10
N TYR A 281 -1.77 18.09 -3.06
CA TYR A 281 -2.80 18.78 -3.82
C TYR A 281 -2.59 18.59 -5.33
N ASP A 282 -1.36 18.81 -5.84
CA ASP A 282 -1.06 18.59 -7.26
C ASP A 282 -1.33 17.15 -7.69
N ASN A 283 -0.90 16.17 -6.89
CA ASN A 283 -1.14 14.76 -7.17
C ASN A 283 -2.63 14.43 -7.23
N VAL A 284 -3.41 14.81 -6.21
CA VAL A 284 -4.84 14.50 -6.09
C VAL A 284 -5.68 15.20 -7.15
N MET A 285 -5.40 16.47 -7.41
CA MET A 285 -6.23 17.28 -8.30
C MET A 285 -5.88 17.12 -9.77
N ASN A 286 -4.59 16.91 -10.11
CA ASN A 286 -4.11 16.99 -11.48
C ASN A 286 -3.63 15.65 -12.07
N LYS A 287 -3.15 14.70 -11.25
CA LYS A 287 -2.51 13.47 -11.74
C LYS A 287 -3.32 12.21 -11.49
N PHE A 288 -4.02 12.12 -10.35
CA PHE A 288 -4.69 10.89 -9.93
C PHE A 288 -5.89 10.55 -10.81
N LYS A 289 -6.08 9.25 -11.01
CA LYS A 289 -7.20 8.64 -11.77
C LYS A 289 -8.00 7.75 -10.82
N TRP A 290 -9.27 7.53 -11.16
CA TRP A 290 -10.22 6.94 -10.23
C TRP A 290 -10.85 5.63 -10.69
N GLY A 291 -10.32 5.02 -11.74
CA GLY A 291 -10.62 3.65 -12.15
C GLY A 291 -12.06 3.35 -12.52
N GLY A 292 -12.86 4.37 -12.84
CA GLY A 292 -14.27 4.22 -13.16
C GLY A 292 -15.19 4.21 -11.94
N VAL A 293 -14.66 4.41 -10.71
CA VAL A 293 -15.47 4.51 -9.48
C VAL A 293 -16.47 5.66 -9.54
N ASP A 294 -16.14 6.70 -10.28
CA ASP A 294 -16.95 7.90 -10.53
C ASP A 294 -18.07 7.68 -11.57
N LYS A 295 -18.10 6.52 -12.24
CA LYS A 295 -19.01 6.28 -13.37
C LYS A 295 -20.23 5.46 -12.96
N PRO A 296 -21.43 5.82 -13.42
CA PRO A 296 -22.61 5.00 -13.19
C PRO A 296 -22.51 3.67 -13.95
N GLY A 297 -23.03 2.60 -13.35
CA GLY A 297 -23.10 1.27 -13.96
C GLY A 297 -21.79 0.46 -13.94
N VAL A 298 -20.71 1.01 -13.42
CA VAL A 298 -19.48 0.24 -13.16
C VAL A 298 -19.64 -0.53 -11.86
N TYR A 299 -19.47 -1.84 -11.92
CA TYR A 299 -19.56 -2.70 -10.74
C TYR A 299 -18.36 -2.46 -9.79
N ILE A 300 -18.65 -2.01 -8.57
CA ILE A 300 -17.66 -1.77 -7.52
C ILE A 300 -17.91 -2.79 -6.40
N ASP A 301 -17.01 -3.75 -6.26
CA ASP A 301 -17.10 -4.74 -5.19
C ASP A 301 -16.75 -4.15 -3.80
N GLU A 302 -17.06 -4.91 -2.76
CA GLU A 302 -16.88 -4.49 -1.37
C GLU A 302 -15.41 -4.15 -1.03
N ASN A 303 -14.42 -4.86 -1.62
CA ASN A 303 -13.01 -4.59 -1.35
C ASN A 303 -12.59 -3.24 -1.94
N VAL A 304 -12.99 -2.96 -3.18
CA VAL A 304 -12.74 -1.67 -3.83
C VAL A 304 -13.47 -0.55 -3.08
N MET A 305 -14.72 -0.78 -2.69
CA MET A 305 -15.50 0.18 -1.92
C MET A 305 -14.82 0.52 -0.57
N ARG A 306 -14.32 -0.48 0.16
CA ARG A 306 -13.58 -0.29 1.41
C ARG A 306 -12.28 0.51 1.19
N MET A 307 -11.55 0.22 0.11
CA MET A 307 -10.36 0.98 -0.27
C MET A 307 -10.71 2.44 -0.59
N CYS A 308 -11.77 2.71 -1.34
CA CYS A 308 -12.23 4.06 -1.63
C CYS A 308 -12.63 4.83 -0.36
N LYS A 309 -13.29 4.18 0.60
CA LYS A 309 -13.59 4.75 1.92
C LYS A 309 -12.32 5.12 2.69
N SER A 310 -11.30 4.26 2.65
CA SER A 310 -10.00 4.57 3.24
C SER A 310 -9.33 5.77 2.56
N TYR A 311 -9.42 5.89 1.24
CA TYR A 311 -8.89 7.04 0.52
C TYR A 311 -9.64 8.33 0.85
N ARG A 312 -10.96 8.28 1.07
CA ARG A 312 -11.71 9.42 1.58
C ARG A 312 -11.09 9.98 2.86
N MET A 313 -10.75 9.10 3.82
CA MET A 313 -10.14 9.51 5.09
C MET A 313 -8.66 9.89 4.95
N MET A 314 -7.85 8.99 4.38
CA MET A 314 -6.39 9.10 4.45
C MET A 314 -5.80 10.02 3.37
N LEU A 315 -6.58 10.36 2.35
CA LEU A 315 -6.16 11.20 1.24
C LEU A 315 -6.93 12.52 1.28
N PHE A 316 -8.23 12.52 0.95
CA PHE A 316 -9.00 13.76 0.79
C PHE A 316 -9.20 14.53 2.10
N ASN A 317 -9.71 13.89 3.15
CA ASN A 317 -9.96 14.56 4.42
C ASN A 317 -8.67 15.06 5.03
N LYS A 318 -7.62 14.26 5.02
CA LYS A 318 -6.32 14.62 5.57
C LYS A 318 -5.68 15.80 4.85
N LEU A 319 -5.79 15.84 3.51
CA LEU A 319 -5.33 16.99 2.71
C LEU A 319 -6.17 18.23 3.00
N ALA A 320 -7.50 18.12 3.02
CA ALA A 320 -8.39 19.23 3.32
C ALA A 320 -8.15 19.80 4.72
N GLU A 321 -7.99 18.95 5.74
CA GLU A 321 -7.63 19.38 7.11
C GLU A 321 -6.31 20.16 7.15
N ALA A 322 -5.29 19.68 6.44
CA ALA A 322 -4.00 20.35 6.37
C ALA A 322 -4.11 21.72 5.69
N LEU A 323 -4.87 21.81 4.59
CA LEU A 323 -5.13 23.06 3.88
C LEU A 323 -5.91 24.07 4.73
N VAL A 324 -6.91 23.62 5.50
CA VAL A 324 -7.65 24.47 6.46
C VAL A 324 -6.70 25.03 7.53
N LYS A 325 -5.82 24.18 8.09
CA LYS A 325 -4.82 24.62 9.08
C LYS A 325 -3.85 25.66 8.53
N GLU A 326 -3.57 25.61 7.22
CA GLU A 326 -2.75 26.61 6.52
C GLU A 326 -3.56 27.85 6.08
N GLY A 327 -4.86 27.92 6.34
CA GLY A 327 -5.74 29.00 5.88
C GLY A 327 -6.08 28.97 4.39
N LYS A 328 -5.78 27.89 3.68
CA LYS A 328 -6.05 27.69 2.25
C LYS A 328 -7.45 27.10 2.03
N ASN A 329 -8.48 27.80 2.53
CA ASN A 329 -9.86 27.31 2.60
C ASN A 329 -10.47 26.98 1.22
N ASP A 330 -10.19 27.79 0.20
CA ASP A 330 -10.71 27.57 -1.16
C ASP A 330 -10.18 26.25 -1.73
N LYS A 331 -8.88 25.98 -1.58
CA LYS A 331 -8.28 24.70 -1.99
C LYS A 331 -8.82 23.50 -1.20
N ALA A 332 -9.08 23.68 0.11
CA ALA A 332 -9.69 22.64 0.92
C ALA A 332 -11.08 22.28 0.41
N LEU A 333 -11.88 23.29 0.03
CA LEU A 333 -13.20 23.09 -0.55
C LEU A 333 -13.12 22.35 -1.90
N GLU A 334 -12.21 22.74 -2.79
CA GLU A 334 -11.97 22.07 -4.07
C GLU A 334 -11.63 20.58 -3.87
N VAL A 335 -10.80 20.26 -2.86
CA VAL A 335 -10.42 18.87 -2.53
C VAL A 335 -11.63 18.06 -2.05
N LEU A 336 -12.49 18.65 -1.20
CA LEU A 336 -13.70 17.98 -0.72
C LEU A 336 -14.71 17.77 -1.84
N ASP A 337 -14.91 18.77 -2.70
CA ASP A 337 -15.80 18.67 -3.87
C ASP A 337 -15.28 17.60 -4.85
N LYS A 338 -13.97 17.55 -5.06
CA LYS A 338 -13.35 16.47 -5.85
C LYS A 338 -13.58 15.09 -5.24
N CYS A 339 -13.47 14.96 -3.91
CA CYS A 339 -13.75 13.72 -3.21
C CYS A 339 -15.17 13.21 -3.51
N MET A 340 -16.16 14.10 -3.39
CA MET A 340 -17.55 13.74 -3.62
C MET A 340 -17.85 13.43 -5.10
N GLN A 341 -17.13 14.10 -6.01
CA GLN A 341 -17.23 13.85 -7.45
C GLN A 341 -16.68 12.46 -7.84
N VAL A 342 -15.52 12.07 -7.31
CA VAL A 342 -14.81 10.85 -7.74
C VAL A 342 -15.16 9.62 -6.90
N LEU A 343 -15.74 9.81 -5.73
CA LEU A 343 -16.24 8.77 -4.84
C LEU A 343 -17.72 9.04 -4.52
N PRO A 344 -18.60 9.03 -5.54
CA PRO A 344 -20.01 9.40 -5.37
C PRO A 344 -20.73 8.42 -4.42
N PRO A 345 -21.70 8.89 -3.61
CA PRO A 345 -22.42 8.08 -2.62
C PRO A 345 -23.12 6.85 -3.19
N GLU A 346 -23.51 6.89 -4.46
CA GLU A 346 -24.14 5.77 -5.18
C GLU A 346 -23.21 4.57 -5.30
N ASN A 347 -21.92 4.81 -5.53
CA ASN A 347 -20.89 3.78 -5.72
C ASN A 347 -20.08 3.53 -4.44
N VAL A 348 -19.87 4.58 -3.62
CA VAL A 348 -19.13 4.52 -2.35
C VAL A 348 -19.98 5.12 -1.24
N PRO A 349 -20.88 4.35 -0.63
CA PRO A 349 -21.84 4.83 0.36
C PRO A 349 -21.18 5.61 1.49
N LEU A 350 -21.91 6.64 1.96
CA LEU A 350 -21.49 7.44 3.10
C LEU A 350 -21.68 6.64 4.38
N ASP A 351 -20.61 6.50 5.16
CA ASP A 351 -20.61 5.88 6.48
C ASP A 351 -19.74 6.71 7.44
N TYR A 352 -19.33 6.14 8.56
CA TYR A 352 -18.48 6.83 9.54
C TYR A 352 -17.19 7.42 8.93
N THR A 353 -16.69 6.87 7.81
CA THR A 353 -15.51 7.38 7.12
C THR A 353 -15.74 8.76 6.47
N ALA A 354 -16.98 9.16 6.29
CA ALA A 354 -17.36 10.44 5.74
C ALA A 354 -17.66 11.52 6.80
N LEU A 355 -17.58 11.18 8.11
CA LEU A 355 -17.84 12.15 9.18
C LEU A 355 -16.96 13.40 9.07
N SER A 356 -15.65 13.21 8.96
CA SER A 356 -14.71 14.33 8.81
C SER A 356 -14.96 15.15 7.53
N THR A 357 -15.48 14.53 6.46
CA THR A 357 -15.89 15.26 5.25
C THR A 357 -17.01 16.24 5.56
N GLY A 358 -18.05 15.80 6.28
CA GLY A 358 -19.16 16.65 6.72
C GLY A 358 -18.71 17.76 7.68
N GLU A 359 -17.86 17.43 8.66
CA GLU A 359 -17.29 18.39 9.60
C GLU A 359 -16.46 19.48 8.88
N LEU A 360 -15.64 19.09 7.91
CA LEU A 360 -14.83 20.03 7.13
C LEU A 360 -15.69 20.95 6.27
N TYR A 361 -16.74 20.45 5.61
CA TYR A 361 -17.70 21.29 4.92
C TYR A 361 -18.36 22.29 5.87
N TYR A 362 -18.74 21.85 7.07
CA TYR A 362 -19.33 22.72 8.07
C TYR A 362 -18.38 23.84 8.51
N VAL A 363 -17.12 23.51 8.81
CA VAL A 363 -16.07 24.46 9.19
C VAL A 363 -15.80 25.48 8.07
N LEU A 364 -15.88 25.04 6.80
CA LEU A 364 -15.74 25.89 5.62
C LEU A 364 -17.02 26.69 5.27
N GLY A 365 -18.05 26.64 6.14
CA GLY A 365 -19.28 27.40 5.96
C GLY A 365 -20.28 26.78 4.97
N GLN A 366 -20.02 25.58 4.45
CA GLN A 366 -20.87 24.87 3.49
C GLN A 366 -21.91 24.00 4.22
N LYS A 367 -22.84 24.63 4.92
CA LYS A 367 -23.77 23.97 5.82
C LYS A 367 -24.71 22.97 5.12
N GLU A 368 -25.16 23.32 3.91
CA GLU A 368 -26.03 22.46 3.10
C GLU A 368 -25.33 21.17 2.70
N LYS A 369 -24.08 21.27 2.17
CA LYS A 369 -23.27 20.10 1.84
C LYS A 369 -22.95 19.24 3.07
N ALA A 370 -22.68 19.87 4.21
CA ALA A 370 -22.46 19.16 5.48
C ALA A 370 -23.72 18.38 5.89
N ALA A 371 -24.91 19.01 5.81
CA ALA A 371 -26.18 18.35 6.13
C ALA A 371 -26.47 17.17 5.21
N GLU A 372 -26.19 17.27 3.91
CA GLU A 372 -26.33 16.17 2.95
C GLU A 372 -25.45 14.97 3.33
N ILE A 373 -24.18 15.23 3.71
CA ILE A 373 -23.25 14.18 4.15
C ILE A 373 -23.78 13.49 5.42
N PHE A 374 -24.16 14.24 6.45
CA PHE A 374 -24.64 13.66 7.70
C PHE A 374 -25.97 12.91 7.53
N THR A 375 -26.88 13.41 6.71
CA THR A 375 -28.12 12.72 6.35
C THR A 375 -27.81 11.40 5.63
N GLY A 376 -26.93 11.43 4.64
CA GLY A 376 -26.51 10.23 3.91
C GLY A 376 -25.87 9.16 4.82
N ILE A 377 -25.06 9.57 5.81
CA ILE A 377 -24.50 8.66 6.82
C ILE A 377 -25.63 8.04 7.66
N ALA A 378 -26.56 8.87 8.16
CA ALA A 378 -27.67 8.40 8.98
C ALA A 378 -28.56 7.42 8.21
N ASP A 379 -28.93 7.72 6.97
CA ASP A 379 -29.75 6.87 6.12
C ASP A 379 -29.08 5.53 5.82
N ASN A 380 -27.77 5.55 5.56
CA ASN A 380 -27.00 4.32 5.33
C ASN A 380 -26.94 3.45 6.60
N MET A 381 -26.70 4.05 7.76
CA MET A 381 -26.72 3.35 9.04
C MET A 381 -28.09 2.74 9.35
N MET A 382 -29.17 3.49 9.13
CA MET A 382 -30.54 3.00 9.33
C MET A 382 -30.89 1.84 8.39
N ARG A 383 -30.46 1.89 7.13
CA ARG A 383 -30.62 0.77 6.19
C ARG A 383 -29.91 -0.49 6.70
N ASN A 384 -28.66 -0.35 7.16
CA ASN A 384 -27.90 -1.48 7.70
C ASN A 384 -28.55 -2.07 8.97
N ILE A 385 -28.97 -1.23 9.90
CA ILE A 385 -29.68 -1.64 11.12
C ILE A 385 -30.97 -2.41 10.76
N ASN A 386 -31.79 -1.86 9.86
CA ASN A 386 -33.01 -2.50 9.42
C ASN A 386 -32.76 -3.83 8.71
N TRP A 387 -31.66 -3.95 7.98
CA TRP A 387 -31.28 -5.22 7.34
C TRP A 387 -30.88 -6.26 8.39
N TYR A 388 -30.08 -5.91 9.40
CA TYR A 388 -29.71 -6.82 10.49
C TYR A 388 -30.91 -7.31 11.30
N PHE A 389 -31.87 -6.44 11.59
CA PHE A 389 -33.13 -6.84 12.29
C PHE A 389 -34.00 -7.79 11.47
N ARG A 390 -33.89 -7.80 10.15
CA ARG A 390 -34.60 -8.79 9.31
C ARG A 390 -33.93 -10.16 9.30
N LEU A 391 -32.65 -10.26 9.62
CA LEU A 391 -31.93 -11.53 9.69
C LEU A 391 -32.26 -12.33 10.96
N ASN A 392 -32.61 -11.64 12.04
CA ASN A 392 -33.03 -12.23 13.31
C ASN A 392 -34.36 -11.58 13.74
N PRO A 393 -35.52 -12.10 13.25
CA PRO A 393 -36.85 -11.59 13.64
C PRO A 393 -37.18 -11.89 15.11
#